data_5a72bb93fcf14d4f232b81072f5e7989
#
_entry.id   5a72bb93fcf14d4f232b81072f5e7989
#
_cell.length_a   1.000
_cell.length_b   1.000
_cell.length_c   1.000
_cell.angle_alpha   90.00
_cell.angle_beta   90.00
_cell.angle_gamma   90.00
#
_symmetry.space_group_name_H-M   'P 1'
#
loop_
_entity.id
_entity.type
_entity.pdbx_description
1 polymer ?
#
loop_
_entity_poly.entity_id
_entity_poly.type
_entity_poly.pdbx_seq_one_letter_code
_entity_poly.pdbx_strand_id
1 'polypeptide(L)'
;GQTRKENDNILRIDNYLLELEQVGFYGSVLVALDEDIVISKGYGFNNKENLIKNTPTTIFDIGSITKQFTAAAILKLEMQGKLSTDHKLSKYLDDIPKDKENITIHDLLRHQSGLISNVGKDYEKISKEEFLNKVLSSKLRFEVGSGFSYSNLGYSLLAMIIEKVSGQ
;
A
#
# COMPACT_ATOMS: atom_id res chain seq x y z
N GLY A 1 19.04 -25.81 18.24
CA GLY A 1 17.71 -26.42 18.27
C GLY A 1 16.79 -25.58 19.13
N GLN A 2 15.53 -25.44 18.72
CA GLN A 2 14.51 -24.67 19.45
C GLN A 2 14.35 -25.19 20.87
N THR A 3 14.17 -24.28 21.82
CA THR A 3 13.92 -24.64 23.22
C THR A 3 12.51 -25.22 23.37
N ARG A 4 12.27 -26.03 24.45
CA ARG A 4 10.92 -26.56 24.77
C ARG A 4 9.88 -25.42 24.88
N LYS A 5 10.25 -24.29 25.45
CA LYS A 5 9.39 -23.11 25.62
C LYS A 5 9.02 -22.46 24.28
N GLU A 6 9.93 -22.43 23.31
CA GLU A 6 9.66 -21.94 21.96
C GLU A 6 8.66 -22.84 21.22
N ASN A 7 8.83 -24.16 21.30
CA ASN A 7 7.89 -25.13 20.73
C ASN A 7 6.48 -25.00 21.35
N ASP A 8 6.39 -24.79 22.66
CA ASP A 8 5.11 -24.57 23.34
C ASP A 8 4.43 -23.28 22.86
N ASN A 9 5.19 -22.21 22.61
CA ASN A 9 4.66 -20.96 22.07
C ASN A 9 4.18 -21.10 20.62
N ILE A 10 4.91 -21.82 19.78
CA ILE A 10 4.51 -22.09 18.38
C ILE A 10 3.20 -22.85 18.34
N LEU A 11 3.05 -23.90 19.17
CA LEU A 11 1.82 -24.68 19.29
C LEU A 11 0.64 -23.80 19.77
N ARG A 12 0.86 -22.90 20.72
CA ARG A 12 -0.17 -21.96 21.20
C ARG A 12 -0.63 -21.03 20.10
N ILE A 13 0.29 -20.50 19.27
CA ILE A 13 -0.05 -19.62 18.14
C ILE A 13 -0.86 -20.40 17.09
N ASP A 14 -0.43 -21.62 16.71
CA ASP A 14 -1.15 -22.44 15.72
C ASP A 14 -2.55 -22.80 16.22
N ASN A 15 -2.68 -23.23 17.47
CA ASN A 15 -3.99 -23.53 18.08
C ASN A 15 -4.90 -22.29 18.10
N TYR A 16 -4.39 -21.12 18.47
CA TYR A 16 -5.15 -19.88 18.42
C TYR A 16 -5.66 -19.55 17.01
N LEU A 17 -4.82 -19.73 15.98
CA LEU A 17 -5.21 -19.52 14.59
C LEU A 17 -6.25 -20.54 14.11
N LEU A 18 -6.18 -21.79 14.59
CA LEU A 18 -7.20 -22.82 14.35
C LEU A 18 -8.53 -22.49 15.03
N GLU A 19 -8.51 -21.92 16.24
CA GLU A 19 -9.72 -21.43 16.92
C GLU A 19 -10.33 -20.25 16.15
N LEU A 20 -9.50 -19.31 15.66
CA LEU A 20 -9.97 -18.21 14.82
C LEU A 20 -10.59 -18.69 13.49
N GLU A 21 -10.09 -19.78 12.91
CA GLU A 21 -10.71 -20.41 11.72
C GLU A 21 -12.16 -20.80 11.99
N GLN A 22 -12.48 -21.30 13.20
CA GLN A 22 -13.85 -21.69 13.57
C GLN A 22 -14.82 -20.51 13.63
N VAL A 23 -14.30 -19.30 13.89
CA VAL A 23 -15.09 -18.06 13.94
C VAL A 23 -14.96 -17.20 12.67
N GLY A 24 -14.41 -17.78 11.58
CA GLY A 24 -14.43 -17.20 10.26
C GLY A 24 -13.14 -16.53 9.80
N PHE A 25 -12.02 -16.71 10.49
CA PHE A 25 -10.73 -16.31 9.95
C PHE A 25 -10.34 -17.21 8.78
N TYR A 26 -9.84 -16.62 7.70
CA TYR A 26 -9.25 -17.32 6.56
C TYR A 26 -8.10 -16.50 5.97
N GLY A 27 -7.03 -17.19 5.60
CA GLY A 27 -5.84 -16.54 5.07
C GLY A 27 -4.60 -17.44 5.15
N SER A 28 -3.46 -16.87 4.80
CA SER A 28 -2.15 -17.49 4.97
C SER A 28 -1.36 -16.72 6.01
N VAL A 29 -0.72 -17.44 6.93
CA VAL A 29 0.04 -16.87 8.03
C VAL A 29 1.48 -17.37 7.96
N LEU A 30 2.40 -16.45 8.12
CA LEU A 30 3.82 -16.72 8.32
C LEU A 30 4.24 -16.10 9.65
N VAL A 31 4.87 -16.91 10.51
CA VAL A 31 5.52 -16.43 11.73
C VAL A 31 6.99 -16.78 11.65
N ALA A 32 7.84 -15.80 11.91
CA ALA A 32 9.27 -15.98 12.01
C ALA A 32 9.73 -15.56 13.41
N LEU A 33 10.69 -16.31 13.95
CA LEU A 33 11.43 -15.96 15.17
C LEU A 33 12.89 -15.81 14.78
N ASP A 34 13.43 -14.60 14.94
CA ASP A 34 14.73 -14.22 14.39
C ASP A 34 14.79 -14.50 12.88
N GLU A 35 15.63 -15.40 12.42
CA GLU A 35 15.78 -15.78 11.00
C GLU A 35 15.02 -17.07 10.62
N ASP A 36 14.42 -17.76 11.60
CA ASP A 36 13.73 -19.04 11.39
C ASP A 36 12.23 -18.86 11.17
N ILE A 37 11.71 -19.42 10.07
CA ILE A 37 10.27 -19.52 9.84
C ILE A 37 9.71 -20.66 10.70
N VAL A 38 8.88 -20.34 11.69
CA VAL A 38 8.30 -21.31 12.63
C VAL A 38 6.87 -21.70 12.31
N ILE A 39 6.12 -20.84 11.59
CA ILE A 39 4.81 -21.17 11.02
C ILE A 39 4.77 -20.63 9.59
N SER A 40 4.37 -21.47 8.63
CA SER A 40 4.01 -21.09 7.26
C SER A 40 2.84 -21.95 6.85
N LYS A 41 1.59 -21.44 7.03
CA LYS A 41 0.38 -22.26 6.94
C LYS A 41 -0.81 -21.46 6.43
N GLY A 42 -1.70 -22.14 5.68
CA GLY A 42 -3.01 -21.62 5.32
C GLY A 42 -4.08 -22.06 6.31
N TYR A 43 -5.06 -21.17 6.58
CA TYR A 43 -6.22 -21.40 7.43
C TYR A 43 -7.49 -21.08 6.65
N GLY A 44 -8.54 -21.84 6.87
CA GLY A 44 -9.83 -21.69 6.20
C GLY A 44 -9.77 -21.92 4.69
N PHE A 45 -10.82 -21.50 4.01
CA PHE A 45 -10.99 -21.71 2.58
C PHE A 45 -10.64 -20.46 1.78
N ASN A 46 -9.86 -20.63 0.71
CA ASN A 46 -9.70 -19.65 -0.36
C ASN A 46 -10.99 -19.56 -1.20
N ASN A 47 -11.61 -20.71 -1.46
CA ASN A 47 -12.91 -20.80 -2.13
C ASN A 47 -13.79 -21.83 -1.39
N LYS A 48 -14.84 -21.35 -0.71
CA LYS A 48 -15.75 -22.19 0.06
C LYS A 48 -16.62 -23.09 -0.83
N GLU A 49 -17.05 -22.59 -1.99
CA GLU A 49 -17.92 -23.32 -2.91
C GLU A 49 -17.21 -24.55 -3.49
N ASN A 50 -15.93 -24.41 -3.81
CA ASN A 50 -15.11 -25.48 -4.36
C ASN A 50 -14.27 -26.22 -3.32
N LEU A 51 -14.46 -25.94 -2.03
CA LEU A 51 -13.73 -26.54 -0.90
C LEU A 51 -12.19 -26.39 -1.03
N ILE A 52 -11.72 -25.35 -1.68
CA ILE A 52 -10.29 -25.07 -1.86
C ILE A 52 -9.78 -24.37 -0.60
N LYS A 53 -8.87 -25.01 0.12
CA LYS A 53 -8.24 -24.44 1.32
C LYS A 53 -7.15 -23.44 0.97
N ASN A 54 -6.93 -22.49 1.87
CA ASN A 54 -5.72 -21.65 1.83
C ASN A 54 -4.47 -22.49 2.07
N THR A 55 -3.39 -22.07 1.43
CA THR A 55 -2.04 -22.64 1.57
C THR A 55 -1.04 -21.51 1.77
N PRO A 56 0.21 -21.74 2.16
CA PRO A 56 1.24 -20.70 2.20
C PRO A 56 1.47 -19.97 0.88
N THR A 57 1.09 -20.59 -0.24
CA THR A 57 1.27 -20.06 -1.60
C THR A 57 -0.01 -19.49 -2.20
N THR A 58 -1.09 -19.38 -1.43
CA THR A 58 -2.32 -18.72 -1.89
C THR A 58 -2.04 -17.25 -2.22
N ILE A 59 -2.52 -16.80 -3.38
CA ILE A 59 -2.35 -15.41 -3.84
C ILE A 59 -3.49 -14.58 -3.30
N PHE A 60 -3.13 -13.45 -2.67
CA PHE A 60 -4.07 -12.47 -2.12
C PHE A 60 -3.85 -11.11 -2.78
N ASP A 61 -4.94 -10.38 -2.99
CA ASP A 61 -4.86 -8.93 -3.19
C ASP A 61 -4.48 -8.28 -1.85
N ILE A 62 -3.33 -7.62 -1.83
CA ILE A 62 -2.80 -7.00 -0.62
C ILE A 62 -3.29 -5.56 -0.39
N GLY A 63 -4.12 -5.04 -1.29
CA GLY A 63 -4.74 -3.73 -1.16
C GLY A 63 -3.71 -2.63 -0.85
N SER A 64 -3.96 -1.87 0.19
CA SER A 64 -3.12 -0.72 0.57
C SER A 64 -1.73 -1.07 1.12
N ILE A 65 -1.42 -2.33 1.38
CA ILE A 65 -0.03 -2.75 1.67
C ILE A 65 0.88 -2.42 0.48
N THR A 66 0.34 -2.39 -0.74
CA THR A 66 1.04 -1.94 -1.97
C THR A 66 1.70 -0.57 -1.80
N LYS A 67 1.15 0.32 -0.98
CA LYS A 67 1.71 1.65 -0.74
C LYS A 67 3.14 1.62 -0.17
N GLN A 68 3.48 0.61 0.61
CA GLN A 68 4.85 0.45 1.12
C GLN A 68 5.84 0.23 -0.03
N PHE A 69 5.47 -0.52 -1.06
CA PHE A 69 6.31 -0.74 -2.25
C PHE A 69 6.43 0.55 -3.07
N THR A 70 5.34 1.31 -3.24
CA THR A 70 5.37 2.62 -3.90
C THR A 70 6.30 3.58 -3.17
N ALA A 71 6.19 3.66 -1.84
CA ALA A 71 7.07 4.50 -1.02
C ALA A 71 8.54 4.05 -1.13
N ALA A 72 8.81 2.75 -1.05
CA ALA A 72 10.16 2.21 -1.21
C ALA A 72 10.75 2.54 -2.60
N ALA A 73 9.94 2.48 -3.67
CA ALA A 73 10.37 2.85 -5.01
C ALA A 73 10.75 4.34 -5.11
N ILE A 74 9.95 5.24 -4.52
CA ILE A 74 10.29 6.67 -4.44
C ILE A 74 11.62 6.88 -3.71
N LEU A 75 11.79 6.29 -2.52
CA LEU A 75 13.02 6.42 -1.74
C LEU A 75 14.22 5.82 -2.49
N LYS A 76 14.02 4.74 -3.21
CA LYS A 76 15.07 4.15 -4.06
C LYS A 76 15.51 5.10 -5.18
N LEU A 77 14.56 5.77 -5.84
CA LEU A 77 14.86 6.77 -6.86
C LEU A 77 15.57 7.99 -6.26
N GLU A 78 15.20 8.41 -5.05
CA GLU A 78 15.90 9.48 -4.32
C GLU A 78 17.34 9.08 -3.99
N MET A 79 17.56 7.88 -3.44
CA MET A 79 18.91 7.35 -3.18
C MET A 79 19.78 7.29 -4.44
N GLN A 80 19.18 7.13 -5.62
CA GLN A 80 19.86 7.15 -6.93
C GLN A 80 20.07 8.58 -7.46
N GLY A 81 19.65 9.61 -6.74
CA GLY A 81 19.74 11.02 -7.18
C GLY A 81 18.81 11.38 -8.35
N LYS A 82 17.83 10.53 -8.68
CA LYS A 82 16.91 10.75 -9.80
C LYS A 82 15.74 11.67 -9.44
N LEU A 83 15.37 11.75 -8.19
CA LEU A 83 14.39 12.67 -7.64
C LEU A 83 14.78 13.11 -6.23
N SER A 84 14.02 14.04 -5.64
CA SER A 84 14.04 14.32 -4.20
C SER A 84 12.61 14.34 -3.69
N THR A 85 12.38 13.89 -2.47
CA THR A 85 11.08 13.95 -1.80
C THR A 85 10.59 15.38 -1.59
N ASP A 86 11.50 16.38 -1.57
CA ASP A 86 11.17 17.81 -1.51
C ASP A 86 10.72 18.41 -2.86
N HIS A 87 10.86 17.66 -3.96
CA HIS A 87 10.41 18.16 -5.26
C HIS A 87 8.89 18.30 -5.29
N LYS A 88 8.44 19.44 -5.87
CA LYS A 88 7.03 19.71 -6.11
C LYS A 88 6.48 18.88 -7.26
N LEU A 89 5.16 18.63 -7.26
CA LEU A 89 4.46 17.91 -8.33
C LEU A 89 4.71 18.51 -9.70
N SER A 90 4.78 19.85 -9.81
CA SER A 90 5.00 20.59 -11.06
C SER A 90 6.31 20.25 -11.77
N LYS A 91 7.26 19.63 -11.07
CA LYS A 91 8.49 19.12 -11.71
C LYS A 91 8.23 17.87 -12.58
N TYR A 92 7.16 17.15 -12.31
CA TYR A 92 6.86 15.85 -12.92
C TYR A 92 5.54 15.82 -13.69
N LEU A 93 4.60 16.67 -13.31
CA LEU A 93 3.26 16.72 -13.88
C LEU A 93 3.00 18.14 -14.38
N ASP A 94 2.34 18.22 -15.52
CA ASP A 94 1.99 19.49 -16.16
C ASP A 94 0.66 20.03 -15.62
N ASP A 95 0.35 21.29 -15.88
CA ASP A 95 -0.93 21.95 -15.57
C ASP A 95 -1.36 21.91 -14.11
N ILE A 96 -0.41 21.90 -13.17
CA ILE A 96 -0.70 21.90 -11.73
C ILE A 96 -1.39 23.21 -11.33
N PRO A 97 -2.64 23.17 -10.80
CA PRO A 97 -3.35 24.35 -10.34
C PRO A 97 -2.64 25.04 -9.16
N LYS A 98 -2.89 26.35 -9.02
CA LYS A 98 -2.25 27.20 -8.00
C LYS A 98 -2.45 26.66 -6.57
N ASP A 99 -3.62 26.12 -6.25
CA ASP A 99 -3.90 25.55 -4.93
C ASP A 99 -3.08 24.28 -4.61
N LYS A 100 -2.52 23.64 -5.63
CA LYS A 100 -1.71 22.41 -5.54
C LYS A 100 -0.22 22.60 -5.86
N GLU A 101 0.19 23.83 -6.23
CA GLU A 101 1.55 24.13 -6.66
C GLU A 101 2.64 23.84 -5.61
N ASN A 102 2.23 23.81 -4.33
CA ASN A 102 3.14 23.56 -3.21
C ASN A 102 3.17 22.11 -2.74
N ILE A 103 2.36 21.22 -3.34
CA ILE A 103 2.39 19.79 -2.98
C ILE A 103 3.75 19.20 -3.39
N THR A 104 4.45 18.61 -2.43
CA THR A 104 5.70 17.87 -2.62
C THR A 104 5.47 16.37 -2.68
N ILE A 105 6.44 15.60 -3.16
CA ILE A 105 6.45 14.14 -3.05
C ILE A 105 6.34 13.71 -1.58
N HIS A 106 7.00 14.43 -0.66
CA HIS A 106 6.95 14.19 0.77
C HIS A 106 5.52 14.32 1.35
N ASP A 107 4.75 15.34 0.91
CA ASP A 107 3.37 15.52 1.34
C ASP A 107 2.46 14.37 0.87
N LEU A 108 2.69 13.85 -0.35
CA LEU A 108 1.97 12.70 -0.86
C LEU A 108 2.26 11.43 -0.04
N LEU A 109 3.53 11.15 0.23
CA LEU A 109 3.96 9.99 1.03
C LEU A 109 3.33 9.97 2.42
N ARG A 110 3.21 11.16 3.04
CA ARG A 110 2.69 11.34 4.41
C ARG A 110 1.19 11.59 4.50
N HIS A 111 0.48 11.61 3.35
CA HIS A 111 -0.95 11.96 3.31
C HIS A 111 -1.26 13.37 3.85
N GLN A 112 -0.34 14.31 3.62
CA GLN A 112 -0.43 15.71 4.05
C GLN A 112 -0.69 16.68 2.90
N SER A 113 -0.93 16.18 1.71
CA SER A 113 -1.16 16.98 0.50
C SER A 113 -2.50 17.72 0.48
N GLY A 114 -3.44 17.40 1.37
CA GLY A 114 -4.81 17.91 1.32
C GLY A 114 -5.69 17.29 0.24
N LEU A 115 -5.18 16.39 -0.59
CA LEU A 115 -5.98 15.70 -1.60
C LEU A 115 -7.09 14.86 -0.97
N ILE A 116 -8.22 14.76 -1.66
CA ILE A 116 -9.32 13.85 -1.29
C ILE A 116 -8.88 12.39 -1.42
N SER A 117 -9.63 11.47 -0.81
CA SER A 117 -9.25 10.06 -0.78
C SER A 117 -9.28 9.41 -2.16
N ASN A 118 -10.38 9.56 -2.89
CA ASN A 118 -10.63 8.91 -4.17
C ASN A 118 -11.38 9.85 -5.13
N VAL A 119 -11.24 9.60 -6.44
CA VAL A 119 -12.10 10.13 -7.51
C VAL A 119 -12.71 8.93 -8.25
N GLY A 120 -14.05 8.91 -8.36
CA GLY A 120 -14.75 7.76 -8.96
C GLY A 120 -14.89 6.55 -8.01
N LYS A 121 -15.28 5.42 -8.57
CA LYS A 121 -15.47 4.15 -7.86
C LYS A 121 -14.16 3.36 -7.83
N ASP A 122 -14.00 2.51 -6.81
CA ASP A 122 -12.89 1.57 -6.76
C ASP A 122 -12.93 0.65 -8.00
N TYR A 123 -11.75 0.41 -8.59
CA TYR A 123 -11.57 -0.38 -9.83
C TYR A 123 -12.23 0.20 -11.08
N GLU A 124 -12.66 1.46 -11.08
CA GLU A 124 -13.14 2.14 -12.28
C GLU A 124 -12.00 2.26 -13.30
N LYS A 125 -12.27 1.80 -14.54
CA LYS A 125 -11.29 1.92 -15.64
C LYS A 125 -11.39 3.30 -16.26
N ILE A 126 -10.42 4.15 -15.95
CA ILE A 126 -10.27 5.49 -16.56
C ILE A 126 -8.85 5.63 -17.13
N SER A 127 -8.68 6.51 -18.09
CA SER A 127 -7.34 6.83 -18.61
C SER A 127 -6.51 7.61 -17.60
N LYS A 128 -5.16 7.58 -17.74
CA LYS A 128 -4.28 8.40 -16.91
C LYS A 128 -4.59 9.89 -17.00
N GLU A 129 -4.91 10.37 -18.20
CA GLU A 129 -5.29 11.76 -18.45
C GLU A 129 -6.59 12.13 -17.73
N GLU A 130 -7.64 11.32 -17.87
CA GLU A 130 -8.91 11.53 -17.16
C GLU A 130 -8.72 11.49 -15.64
N PHE A 131 -7.94 10.54 -15.13
CA PHE A 131 -7.58 10.46 -13.72
C PHE A 131 -6.90 11.76 -13.26
N LEU A 132 -5.86 12.21 -13.96
CA LEU A 132 -5.11 13.41 -13.60
C LEU A 132 -6.03 14.65 -13.62
N ASN A 133 -6.87 14.80 -14.64
CA ASN A 133 -7.84 15.89 -14.72
C ASN A 133 -8.81 15.89 -13.54
N LYS A 134 -9.35 14.74 -13.15
CA LYS A 134 -10.23 14.59 -11.97
C LYS A 134 -9.49 14.97 -10.66
N VAL A 135 -8.23 14.54 -10.50
CA VAL A 135 -7.42 14.86 -9.31
C VAL A 135 -7.11 16.35 -9.26
N LEU A 136 -6.63 16.94 -10.36
CA LEU A 136 -6.22 18.33 -10.41
C LEU A 136 -7.40 19.30 -10.27
N SER A 137 -8.59 18.94 -10.76
CA SER A 137 -9.82 19.75 -10.59
C SER A 137 -10.49 19.61 -9.23
N SER A 138 -10.09 18.60 -8.42
CA SER A 138 -10.67 18.41 -7.08
C SER A 138 -10.22 19.51 -6.12
N LYS A 139 -11.08 19.89 -5.16
CA LYS A 139 -10.71 20.81 -4.08
C LYS A 139 -9.86 20.10 -3.04
N LEU A 140 -8.87 20.81 -2.50
CA LEU A 140 -8.15 20.32 -1.32
C LEU A 140 -9.05 20.35 -0.08
N ARG A 141 -8.86 19.39 0.82
CA ARG A 141 -9.54 19.32 2.13
C ARG A 141 -9.00 20.33 3.14
N PHE A 142 -7.73 20.66 3.03
CA PHE A 142 -6.99 21.58 3.87
C PHE A 142 -5.75 22.07 3.10
N GLU A 143 -5.11 23.11 3.62
CA GLU A 143 -3.86 23.64 3.07
C GLU A 143 -2.73 22.59 3.14
N VAL A 144 -1.91 22.52 2.11
CA VAL A 144 -0.78 21.58 2.00
C VAL A 144 0.06 21.63 3.28
N GLY A 145 0.33 20.47 3.87
CA GLY A 145 1.12 20.32 5.08
C GLY A 145 0.40 20.62 6.39
N SER A 146 -0.83 21.19 6.37
CA SER A 146 -1.52 21.62 7.59
C SER A 146 -2.32 20.51 8.31
N GLY A 147 -2.46 19.33 7.71
CA GLY A 147 -3.28 18.26 8.28
C GLY A 147 -2.96 16.89 7.69
N PHE A 148 -3.72 15.89 8.09
CA PHE A 148 -3.63 14.51 7.59
C PHE A 148 -4.97 14.07 6.98
N SER A 149 -4.93 13.55 5.76
CA SER A 149 -6.07 12.86 5.14
C SER A 149 -5.56 11.74 4.24
N TYR A 150 -5.86 10.51 4.62
CA TYR A 150 -5.51 9.36 3.80
C TYR A 150 -6.01 9.51 2.36
N SER A 151 -5.11 9.42 1.39
CA SER A 151 -5.41 9.64 -0.02
C SER A 151 -4.81 8.54 -0.89
N ASN A 152 -5.67 7.79 -1.58
CA ASN A 152 -5.25 6.88 -2.64
C ASN A 152 -4.75 7.67 -3.87
N LEU A 153 -5.35 8.85 -4.10
CA LEU A 153 -4.93 9.72 -5.21
C LEU A 153 -3.47 10.14 -5.09
N GLY A 154 -3.02 10.48 -3.88
CA GLY A 154 -1.62 10.83 -3.63
C GLY A 154 -0.69 9.71 -4.05
N TYR A 155 -1.02 8.46 -3.73
CA TYR A 155 -0.20 7.30 -4.10
C TYR A 155 -0.29 6.93 -5.58
N SER A 156 -1.42 7.20 -6.23
CA SER A 156 -1.51 7.08 -7.69
C SER A 156 -0.64 8.12 -8.39
N LEU A 157 -0.58 9.37 -7.90
CA LEU A 157 0.35 10.38 -8.41
C LEU A 157 1.82 9.96 -8.20
N LEU A 158 2.17 9.38 -7.04
CA LEU A 158 3.51 8.82 -6.82
C LEU A 158 3.86 7.73 -7.83
N ALA A 159 2.92 6.85 -8.17
CA ALA A 159 3.13 5.83 -9.20
C ALA A 159 3.40 6.46 -10.58
N MET A 160 2.67 7.51 -10.96
CA MET A 160 2.92 8.25 -12.21
C MET A 160 4.32 8.91 -12.22
N ILE A 161 4.76 9.45 -11.08
CA ILE A 161 6.11 10.02 -10.95
C ILE A 161 7.17 8.93 -11.08
N ILE A 162 6.99 7.76 -10.44
CA ILE A 162 7.91 6.62 -10.56
C ILE A 162 8.06 6.22 -12.02
N GLU A 163 6.94 6.05 -12.74
CA GLU A 163 6.93 5.70 -14.16
C GLU A 163 7.72 6.74 -15.00
N LYS A 164 7.44 8.03 -14.79
CA LYS A 164 8.11 9.11 -15.53
C LYS A 164 9.62 9.17 -15.25
N VAL A 165 10.04 8.96 -14.01
CA VAL A 165 11.45 9.10 -13.59
C VAL A 165 12.25 7.82 -13.88
N SER A 166 11.64 6.64 -13.78
CA SER A 166 12.30 5.37 -14.06
C SER A 166 12.36 5.04 -15.56
N GLY A 167 11.39 5.53 -16.33
CA GLY A 167 11.22 5.19 -17.76
C GLY A 167 10.62 3.80 -17.97
N GLN A 168 9.97 3.22 -16.96
CA GLN A 168 9.36 1.89 -16.99
C GLN A 168 7.86 1.96 -16.78
#